data_4f89e5a1fd3148c0f3dc09aa16ed93b2
#
_entry.id   4f89e5a1fd3148c0f3dc09aa16ed93b2
#
_cell.length_a   1.000
_cell.length_b   1.000
_cell.length_c   1.000
_cell.angle_alpha   90.00
_cell.angle_beta   90.00
_cell.angle_gamma   90.00
#
_symmetry.space_group_name_H-M   'P 1'
#
loop_
_entity.id
_entity.type
_entity.pdbx_description
1 polymer ?
#
loop_
_entity_poly.entity_id
_entity_poly.type
_entity_poly.pdbx_seq_one_letter_code
_entity_poly.pdbx_strand_id
1 'polypeptide(L)'
;MKINPLKADKFMEMNVFMQKLQIKQKACYIEQNGSGGPIILWGMYPHRGNEIAHMWDCLMETVNDQDFLFCAFQVKDWNGDFSPWKSPAAFGDDDFKGNGPKTLQWLMNDLIPKLKADY
;
A
#
# COMPACT_ATOMS: atom_id res chain seq x y z
N MET A 1 4.04 -1.05 -27.45
CA MET A 1 4.67 -0.04 -26.60
C MET A 1 3.65 0.65 -25.73
N LYS A 2 3.97 0.87 -24.52
CA LYS A 2 3.08 1.56 -23.61
C LYS A 2 3.17 3.06 -23.79
N ILE A 3 2.04 3.71 -23.97
CA ILE A 3 1.98 5.16 -24.08
C ILE A 3 2.10 5.75 -22.67
N ASN A 4 2.97 6.72 -22.52
CA ASN A 4 3.07 7.43 -21.26
C ASN A 4 1.86 8.30 -21.06
N PRO A 5 1.03 8.01 -20.08
CA PRO A 5 -0.07 8.91 -19.77
C PRO A 5 0.46 10.21 -19.18
N LEU A 6 -0.36 11.23 -19.20
CA LEU A 6 -0.07 12.44 -18.46
C LEU A 6 0.05 12.11 -16.98
N LYS A 7 0.96 12.79 -16.30
CA LYS A 7 1.19 12.51 -14.89
C LYS A 7 -0.06 12.66 -14.04
N ALA A 8 -0.94 13.59 -14.41
CA ALA A 8 -2.18 13.79 -13.69
C ALA A 8 -3.11 12.57 -13.74
N ASP A 9 -2.98 11.75 -14.79
CA ASP A 9 -3.85 10.59 -15.00
C ASP A 9 -3.23 9.29 -14.53
N LYS A 10 -1.97 9.32 -14.10
CA LYS A 10 -1.23 8.09 -13.80
C LYS A 10 -1.88 7.29 -12.67
N PHE A 11 -2.34 7.97 -11.64
CA PHE A 11 -3.01 7.29 -10.53
C PHE A 11 -4.28 6.58 -11.00
N MET A 12 -5.07 7.24 -11.83
CA MET A 12 -6.29 6.64 -12.37
C MET A 12 -5.96 5.45 -13.27
N GLU A 13 -4.92 5.57 -14.08
CA GLU A 13 -4.48 4.47 -14.93
C GLU A 13 -4.08 3.27 -14.09
N MET A 14 -3.31 3.47 -13.03
CA MET A 14 -2.90 2.39 -12.16
C MET A 14 -4.07 1.75 -11.42
N ASN A 15 -5.06 2.54 -11.02
CA ASN A 15 -6.28 2.00 -10.42
C ASN A 15 -7.04 1.08 -11.37
N VAL A 16 -6.95 1.31 -12.68
CA VAL A 16 -7.56 0.44 -13.67
C VAL A 16 -6.77 -0.86 -13.81
N PHE A 17 -5.44 -0.80 -13.78
CA PHE A 17 -4.60 -1.97 -13.98
C PHE A 17 -4.38 -2.78 -12.71
N MET A 18 -4.26 -2.13 -11.59
CA MET A 18 -4.06 -2.84 -10.33
C MET A 18 -5.32 -3.52 -9.87
N GLN A 19 -5.15 -4.73 -9.40
CA GLN A 19 -6.26 -5.43 -8.77
C GLN A 19 -6.57 -4.77 -7.43
N LYS A 20 -7.83 -4.39 -7.24
CA LYS A 20 -8.30 -3.81 -5.99
C LYS A 20 -9.10 -4.84 -5.21
N LEU A 21 -8.71 -5.07 -3.96
CA LEU A 21 -9.40 -5.98 -3.07
C LEU A 21 -9.75 -5.27 -1.77
N GLN A 22 -10.82 -5.75 -1.13
CA GLN A 22 -11.18 -5.35 0.23
C GLN A 22 -10.83 -6.52 1.15
N ILE A 23 -9.94 -6.29 2.09
CA ILE A 23 -9.54 -7.31 3.07
C ILE A 23 -9.80 -6.75 4.45
N LYS A 24 -10.83 -7.27 5.11
CA LYS A 24 -11.25 -6.80 6.41
C LYS A 24 -11.47 -5.29 6.43
N GLN A 25 -12.20 -4.78 5.43
CA GLN A 25 -12.59 -3.38 5.29
C GLN A 25 -11.44 -2.42 4.94
N LYS A 26 -10.27 -2.94 4.59
CA LYS A 26 -9.16 -2.14 4.08
C LYS A 26 -9.01 -2.37 2.59
N ALA A 27 -8.94 -1.28 1.83
CA ALA A 27 -8.70 -1.37 0.39
C ALA A 27 -7.23 -1.68 0.14
N CYS A 28 -6.98 -2.65 -0.73
CA CYS A 28 -5.64 -3.05 -1.13
C CYS A 28 -5.52 -3.00 -2.63
N TYR A 29 -4.40 -2.49 -3.12
CA TYR A 29 -4.10 -2.37 -4.55
C TYR A 29 -2.87 -3.20 -4.85
N ILE A 30 -3.03 -4.19 -5.75
CA ILE A 30 -2.04 -5.24 -5.95
C ILE A 30 -1.60 -5.26 -7.40
N GLU A 31 -0.29 -5.34 -7.61
CA GLU A 31 0.29 -5.50 -8.94
C GLU A 31 1.50 -6.41 -8.84
N GLN A 32 1.63 -7.32 -9.81
CA GLN A 32 2.76 -8.23 -9.91
C GLN A 32 3.75 -7.75 -10.94
N ASN A 33 5.04 -7.84 -10.63
CA ASN A 33 6.11 -7.76 -11.60
C ASN A 33 6.73 -9.14 -11.70
N GLY A 34 6.45 -9.87 -12.78
CA GLY A 34 6.86 -11.25 -12.92
C GLY A 34 6.02 -12.20 -12.06
N SER A 35 6.63 -13.24 -11.56
CA SER A 35 5.96 -14.21 -10.69
C SER A 35 6.91 -14.66 -9.59
N GLY A 36 6.39 -14.73 -8.38
CA GLY A 36 7.21 -15.04 -7.21
C GLY A 36 7.94 -13.81 -6.70
N GLY A 37 9.00 -14.02 -5.94
CA GLY A 37 9.77 -12.94 -5.36
C GLY A 37 9.15 -12.37 -4.08
N PRO A 38 9.76 -11.32 -3.53
CA PRO A 38 9.30 -10.74 -2.29
C PRO A 38 7.99 -9.99 -2.44
N ILE A 39 7.30 -9.85 -1.32
CA ILE A 39 6.11 -9.03 -1.21
C ILE A 39 6.53 -7.67 -0.68
N ILE A 40 6.23 -6.62 -1.43
CA ILE A 40 6.49 -5.24 -1.02
C ILE A 40 5.19 -4.65 -0.54
N LEU A 41 5.12 -4.33 0.75
CA LEU A 41 3.93 -3.76 1.36
C LEU A 41 4.11 -2.26 1.54
N TRP A 42 3.11 -1.50 1.16
CA TRP A 42 3.12 -0.06 1.35
C TRP A 42 1.82 0.45 1.94
N GLY A 43 1.91 1.10 3.11
CA GLY A 43 0.78 1.79 3.70
C GLY A 43 0.58 3.15 3.04
N MET A 44 -0.61 3.37 2.47
CA MET A 44 -0.92 4.61 1.77
C MET A 44 -1.29 5.71 2.76
N TYR A 45 -0.60 6.85 2.66
CA TYR A 45 -0.97 8.02 3.43
C TYR A 45 -2.35 8.52 2.99
N PRO A 46 -3.29 8.74 3.93
CA PRO A 46 -4.70 8.94 3.56
C PRO A 46 -4.99 10.21 2.76
N HIS A 47 -4.09 11.18 2.78
CA HIS A 47 -4.33 12.48 2.15
C HIS A 47 -3.62 12.65 0.80
N ARG A 48 -3.06 11.57 0.23
CA ARG A 48 -2.29 11.66 -1.02
C ARG A 48 -2.74 10.58 -1.99
N GLY A 49 -3.66 10.95 -2.87
CA GLY A 49 -4.27 9.99 -3.78
C GLY A 49 -3.35 9.44 -4.86
N ASN A 50 -2.25 10.13 -5.18
CA ASN A 50 -1.36 9.72 -6.28
C ASN A 50 -0.08 9.03 -5.81
N GLU A 51 0.06 8.71 -4.53
CA GLU A 51 1.28 8.08 -4.03
C GLU A 51 1.54 6.69 -4.59
N ILE A 52 0.48 5.95 -4.88
CA ILE A 52 0.63 4.61 -5.45
C ILE A 52 1.38 4.68 -6.77
N ALA A 53 0.98 5.61 -7.64
CA ALA A 53 1.62 5.77 -8.93
C ALA A 53 3.10 6.14 -8.77
N HIS A 54 3.42 7.02 -7.84
CA HIS A 54 4.80 7.41 -7.57
C HIS A 54 5.63 6.23 -7.10
N MET A 55 5.12 5.47 -6.16
CA MET A 55 5.85 4.31 -5.63
C MET A 55 6.05 3.26 -6.71
N TRP A 56 5.01 2.99 -7.48
CA TRP A 56 5.13 2.03 -8.58
C TRP A 56 6.19 2.46 -9.58
N ASP A 57 6.20 3.75 -9.95
CA ASP A 57 7.20 4.27 -10.87
C ASP A 57 8.62 4.13 -10.31
N CYS A 58 8.81 4.40 -9.03
CA CYS A 58 10.11 4.23 -8.39
C CYS A 58 10.56 2.79 -8.43
N LEU A 59 9.66 1.84 -8.17
CA LEU A 59 9.98 0.42 -8.23
C LEU A 59 10.34 0.01 -9.64
N MET A 60 9.59 0.46 -10.64
CA MET A 60 9.85 0.11 -12.02
C MET A 60 11.13 0.74 -12.56
N GLU A 61 11.54 1.88 -12.03
CA GLU A 61 12.82 2.48 -12.40
C GLU A 61 14.01 1.78 -11.76
N THR A 62 13.80 1.18 -10.59
CA THR A 62 14.91 0.68 -9.78
C THR A 62 15.05 -0.83 -9.84
N VAL A 63 13.95 -1.58 -9.79
CA VAL A 63 13.98 -3.05 -9.66
C VAL A 63 13.09 -3.74 -10.69
N ASN A 64 12.87 -3.13 -11.85
CA ASN A 64 12.00 -3.70 -12.87
C ASN A 64 12.46 -5.05 -13.40
N ASP A 65 13.73 -5.38 -13.23
CA ASP A 65 14.30 -6.66 -13.67
C ASP A 65 14.14 -7.79 -12.64
N GLN A 66 13.52 -7.49 -11.50
CA GLN A 66 13.32 -8.47 -10.45
C GLN A 66 11.83 -8.78 -10.28
N ASP A 67 11.55 -10.01 -9.90
CA ASP A 67 10.18 -10.42 -9.61
C ASP A 67 9.78 -9.93 -8.22
N PHE A 68 8.59 -9.37 -8.11
CA PHE A 68 8.03 -8.96 -6.82
C PHE A 68 6.52 -8.82 -6.92
N LEU A 69 5.87 -8.86 -5.78
CA LEU A 69 4.46 -8.56 -5.63
C LEU A 69 4.33 -7.26 -4.84
N PHE A 70 3.69 -6.26 -5.44
CA PHE A 70 3.47 -4.98 -4.78
C PHE A 70 2.05 -4.91 -4.25
N CYS A 71 1.91 -4.51 -3.00
CA CYS A 71 0.60 -4.31 -2.39
C CYS A 71 0.59 -3.02 -1.58
N ALA A 72 -0.20 -2.06 -2.05
CA ALA A 72 -0.47 -0.84 -1.30
C ALA A 72 -1.77 -1.03 -0.53
N PHE A 73 -1.79 -0.69 0.75
CA PHE A 73 -2.99 -0.85 1.57
C PHE A 73 -3.40 0.46 2.20
N GLN A 74 -4.70 0.60 2.38
CA GLN A 74 -5.29 1.82 2.91
C GLN A 74 -4.99 2.01 4.39
N VAL A 75 -4.54 3.22 4.74
CA VAL A 75 -4.37 3.63 6.13
C VAL A 75 -5.29 4.83 6.35
N LYS A 76 -6.23 4.73 7.27
CA LYS A 76 -7.19 5.79 7.54
C LYS A 76 -6.71 6.76 8.59
N ASP A 77 -6.05 6.26 9.61
CA ASP A 77 -5.52 7.04 10.71
C ASP A 77 -4.02 6.79 10.80
N TRP A 78 -3.25 7.61 10.09
CA TRP A 78 -1.82 7.40 9.95
C TRP A 78 -1.11 7.29 11.30
N ASN A 79 -1.34 8.27 12.18
CA ASN A 79 -0.70 8.28 13.48
C ASN A 79 -1.18 7.12 14.36
N GLY A 80 -2.49 6.87 14.35
CA GLY A 80 -3.05 5.82 15.19
C GLY A 80 -2.69 4.42 14.73
N ASP A 81 -2.79 4.18 13.42
CA ASP A 81 -2.62 2.83 12.88
C ASP A 81 -1.18 2.36 12.87
N PHE A 82 -0.22 3.28 12.93
CA PHE A 82 1.20 2.92 12.93
C PHE A 82 1.90 3.18 14.26
N SER A 83 1.21 3.69 15.26
CA SER A 83 1.85 3.91 16.56
C SER A 83 1.82 2.65 17.41
N PRO A 84 2.94 2.32 18.08
CA PRO A 84 3.00 1.11 18.89
C PRO A 84 2.27 1.24 20.23
N TRP A 85 2.09 2.46 20.72
CA TRP A 85 1.37 2.73 21.95
C TRP A 85 0.71 4.11 21.87
N LYS A 86 -0.16 4.41 22.81
CA LYS A 86 -0.83 5.70 22.88
C LYS A 86 0.14 6.81 23.26
N SER A 87 0.01 7.94 22.59
CA SER A 87 0.80 9.12 22.87
C SER A 87 0.06 10.35 22.38
N PRO A 88 0.22 11.51 23.03
CA PRO A 88 -0.36 12.75 22.53
C PRO A 88 0.23 13.14 21.18
N ALA A 89 -0.49 13.93 20.40
CA ALA A 89 -0.03 14.43 19.13
C ALA A 89 1.25 15.25 19.32
N ALA A 90 2.22 15.02 18.46
CA ALA A 90 3.43 15.85 18.43
C ALA A 90 3.13 17.22 17.82
N PHE A 91 2.27 17.23 16.80
CA PHE A 91 1.83 18.44 16.12
C PHE A 91 0.35 18.30 15.80
N GLY A 92 -0.40 19.39 15.96
CA GLY A 92 -1.84 19.38 15.66
C GLY A 92 -2.64 18.59 16.67
N ASP A 93 -3.77 18.05 16.21
CA ASP A 93 -4.75 17.40 17.08
C ASP A 93 -4.82 15.88 16.92
N ASP A 94 -3.98 15.30 16.06
CA ASP A 94 -4.01 13.88 15.76
C ASP A 94 -3.13 13.10 16.73
N ASP A 95 -3.75 12.49 17.73
CA ASP A 95 -3.04 11.67 18.69
C ASP A 95 -2.58 10.35 18.08
N PHE A 96 -1.56 9.77 18.70
CA PHE A 96 -1.12 8.40 18.38
C PHE A 96 -1.94 7.44 19.23
N LYS A 97 -2.84 6.69 18.59
CA LYS A 97 -3.83 5.87 19.33
C LYS A 97 -3.31 4.50 19.73
N GLY A 98 -2.12 4.12 19.26
CA GLY A 98 -1.53 2.86 19.65
C GLY A 98 -2.13 1.65 18.94
N ASN A 99 -2.64 1.81 17.72
CA ASN A 99 -3.25 0.73 16.95
C ASN A 99 -2.25 -0.04 16.10
N GLY A 100 -0.96 0.25 16.22
CA GLY A 100 0.09 -0.47 15.48
C GLY A 100 0.02 -1.98 15.64
N PRO A 101 -0.16 -2.50 16.87
CA PRO A 101 -0.30 -3.95 17.03
C PRO A 101 -1.48 -4.54 16.27
N LYS A 102 -2.60 -3.82 16.18
CA LYS A 102 -3.75 -4.26 15.39
C LYS A 102 -3.45 -4.24 13.91
N THR A 103 -2.76 -3.22 13.45
CA THR A 103 -2.33 -3.12 12.05
C THR A 103 -1.39 -4.27 11.71
N LEU A 104 -0.41 -4.55 12.56
CA LEU A 104 0.50 -5.66 12.37
C LEU A 104 -0.23 -7.00 12.34
N GLN A 105 -1.19 -7.18 13.24
CA GLN A 105 -2.00 -8.40 13.28
C GLN A 105 -2.78 -8.59 11.98
N TRP A 106 -3.37 -7.51 11.44
CA TRP A 106 -4.06 -7.56 10.16
C TRP A 106 -3.09 -7.91 9.02
N LEU A 107 -1.91 -7.32 9.00
CA LEU A 107 -0.91 -7.65 7.99
C LEU A 107 -0.54 -9.14 8.03
N MET A 108 -0.26 -9.66 9.22
CA MET A 108 0.23 -11.02 9.38
C MET A 108 -0.85 -12.08 9.24
N ASN A 109 -2.08 -11.79 9.66
CA ASN A 109 -3.13 -12.80 9.74
C ASN A 109 -4.13 -12.70 8.59
N ASP A 110 -4.30 -11.53 8.00
CA ASP A 110 -5.31 -11.32 6.96
C ASP A 110 -4.69 -11.02 5.60
N LEU A 111 -3.81 -10.04 5.51
CA LEU A 111 -3.29 -9.59 4.22
C LEU A 111 -2.27 -10.56 3.63
N ILE A 112 -1.19 -10.84 4.36
CA ILE A 112 -0.11 -11.67 3.82
C ILE A 112 -0.58 -13.07 3.45
N PRO A 113 -1.37 -13.76 4.29
CA PRO A 113 -1.88 -15.07 3.88
C PRO A 113 -2.74 -15.02 2.61
N LYS A 114 -3.54 -13.97 2.45
CA LYS A 114 -4.36 -13.81 1.25
C LYS A 114 -3.49 -13.62 0.01
N LEU A 115 -2.45 -12.79 0.12
CA LEU A 115 -1.53 -12.57 -0.99
C LEU A 115 -0.79 -13.85 -1.36
N LYS A 116 -0.35 -14.62 -0.37
CA LYS A 116 0.35 -15.88 -0.63
C LYS A 116 -0.57 -16.92 -1.25
N ALA A 117 -1.86 -16.91 -0.92
CA ALA A 117 -2.80 -17.86 -1.49
C ALA A 117 -3.14 -17.52 -2.94
N ASP A 118 -3.22 -16.24 -3.28
CA ASP A 118 -3.71 -15.79 -4.58
C ASP A 118 -2.59 -15.50 -5.59
N TYR A 119 -1.39 -15.34 -5.12
CA TYR A 119 -0.23 -14.99 -5.95
C TYR A 119 0.98 -15.84 -5.54
#